data_e6dff07207334f7ff4f823f628d43cc8
#
_entry.id   e6dff07207334f7ff4f823f628d43cc8
#
_cell.length_a   1.000
_cell.length_b   1.000
_cell.length_c   1.000
_cell.angle_alpha   90.00
_cell.angle_beta   90.00
_cell.angle_gamma   90.00
#
_symmetry.space_group_name_H-M   'P 1'
#
loop_
_entity.id
_entity.type
_entity.pdbx_description
1 polymer ?
#
loop_
_entity_poly.entity_id
_entity_poly.type
_entity_poly.pdbx_seq_one_letter_code
_entity_poly.pdbx_strand_id
1 'polypeptide(L)'
;MKVIRALAMDAVEAAGSGHPGTAMSLAPAAYLLFQKLLRHDPTDPGWIGRDRFVLSCGHSSLTLYIQLFLAGYGLTMEDIRLLRQWGSLTPGHPEHGHTAGVEVTTGPLGQGIANAVGMAMATRFERGLYDADAPAGESPFDHTIWCFASDGDMEEGISGEASSIAGHQQLGNLVVLYDDNHISIEGDTKVAFSEDVAARYEAYGWHTLHVPDVNDVQAVYDALVAARAETARPTLIVVRSIIGWPAPTKQNTGKAHGAALGAEEVARTKEILGFDPAVSFFCPDDVLAHARQVVDRGRAAHEEWQKQFDAWAEADPARAAELHRISERRLPAGWDAKLPDFADQTSISTRKASEAVIQALAAALPELWGGSADLAESNNTEIHGADSFLPEAHGGSPNGRILHFGIR
;
A
#
# COMPACT_ATOMS: atom_id res chain seq x y z
N MET A 1 2.53 9.94 -19.12
CA MET A 1 1.30 9.12 -19.22
C MET A 1 1.23 8.30 -20.51
N LYS A 2 1.38 8.87 -21.72
CA LYS A 2 1.33 8.09 -22.98
C LYS A 2 2.36 6.95 -23.02
N VAL A 3 3.59 7.21 -22.58
CA VAL A 3 4.66 6.20 -22.47
C VAL A 3 4.26 5.05 -21.54
N ILE A 4 3.63 5.35 -20.39
CA ILE A 4 3.16 4.33 -19.44
C ILE A 4 2.18 3.38 -20.14
N ARG A 5 1.20 3.93 -20.87
CA ARG A 5 0.22 3.15 -21.63
C ARG A 5 0.87 2.27 -22.72
N ALA A 6 1.82 2.85 -23.46
CA ALA A 6 2.53 2.12 -24.52
C ALA A 6 3.36 0.96 -23.92
N LEU A 7 4.13 1.21 -22.87
CA LEU A 7 4.93 0.19 -22.21
C LEU A 7 4.09 -0.94 -21.60
N ALA A 8 2.92 -0.60 -21.05
CA ALA A 8 2.00 -1.61 -20.51
C ALA A 8 1.49 -2.58 -21.59
N MET A 9 1.12 -2.05 -22.76
CA MET A 9 0.72 -2.88 -23.90
C MET A 9 1.89 -3.72 -24.43
N ASP A 10 3.04 -3.09 -24.65
CA ASP A 10 4.22 -3.75 -25.22
C ASP A 10 4.70 -4.91 -24.34
N ALA A 11 4.72 -4.71 -23.02
CA ALA A 11 5.17 -5.74 -22.08
C ALA A 11 4.25 -6.97 -22.10
N VAL A 12 2.93 -6.76 -22.10
CA VAL A 12 1.97 -7.87 -22.13
C VAL A 12 1.95 -8.55 -23.49
N GLU A 13 2.08 -7.80 -24.59
CA GLU A 13 2.17 -8.39 -25.92
C GLU A 13 3.43 -9.25 -26.09
N ALA A 14 4.58 -8.78 -25.59
CA ALA A 14 5.83 -9.54 -25.62
C ALA A 14 5.78 -10.79 -24.75
N ALA A 15 5.14 -10.71 -23.59
CA ALA A 15 4.96 -11.85 -22.67
C ALA A 15 3.91 -12.88 -23.17
N GLY A 16 3.03 -12.48 -24.11
CA GLY A 16 1.92 -13.29 -24.59
C GLY A 16 0.80 -13.51 -23.58
N SER A 17 0.92 -12.99 -22.37
CA SER A 17 -0.05 -13.07 -21.29
C SER A 17 0.15 -11.96 -20.26
N GLY A 18 -0.92 -11.51 -19.62
CA GLY A 18 -0.85 -10.48 -18.58
C GLY A 18 -2.06 -9.56 -18.57
N HIS A 19 -1.97 -8.47 -17.80
CA HIS A 19 -3.08 -7.57 -17.51
C HIS A 19 -2.69 -6.13 -17.91
N PRO A 20 -2.90 -5.70 -19.16
CA PRO A 20 -2.48 -4.38 -19.61
C PRO A 20 -3.47 -3.27 -19.22
N GLY A 21 -4.77 -3.62 -19.11
CA GLY A 21 -5.86 -2.64 -19.14
C GLY A 21 -5.86 -1.64 -18.01
N THR A 22 -5.74 -2.09 -16.77
CA THR A 22 -5.68 -1.21 -15.59
C THR A 22 -4.41 -0.35 -15.58
N ALA A 23 -3.26 -0.90 -15.98
CA ALA A 23 -2.03 -0.11 -16.10
C ALA A 23 -2.13 0.99 -17.17
N MET A 24 -2.95 0.79 -18.20
CA MET A 24 -3.25 1.80 -19.20
C MET A 24 -4.22 2.86 -18.67
N SER A 25 -5.32 2.46 -18.04
CA SER A 25 -6.34 3.38 -17.52
C SER A 25 -5.80 4.22 -16.36
N LEU A 26 -5.15 3.61 -15.38
CA LEU A 26 -4.61 4.30 -14.21
C LEU A 26 -3.28 5.04 -14.45
N ALA A 27 -2.78 5.11 -15.68
CA ALA A 27 -1.55 5.82 -15.99
C ALA A 27 -1.50 7.28 -15.46
N PRO A 28 -2.60 8.09 -15.50
CA PRO A 28 -2.60 9.42 -14.90
C PRO A 28 -2.45 9.39 -13.38
N ALA A 29 -3.22 8.56 -12.69
CA ALA A 29 -3.19 8.47 -11.23
C ALA A 29 -1.83 7.98 -10.72
N ALA A 30 -1.29 6.91 -11.32
CA ALA A 30 0.02 6.37 -10.97
C ALA A 30 1.15 7.39 -11.21
N TYR A 31 1.12 8.09 -12.35
CA TYR A 31 2.08 9.15 -12.63
C TYR A 31 2.00 10.28 -11.60
N LEU A 32 0.80 10.78 -11.31
CA LEU A 32 0.63 11.89 -10.36
C LEU A 32 1.08 11.49 -8.95
N LEU A 33 0.74 10.29 -8.51
CA LEU A 33 1.18 9.81 -7.21
C LEU A 33 2.70 9.75 -7.14
N PHE A 34 3.35 8.98 -7.99
CA PHE A 34 4.81 8.75 -7.93
C PHE A 34 5.63 10.00 -8.25
N GLN A 35 5.15 10.82 -9.20
CA GLN A 35 5.92 11.97 -9.68
C GLN A 35 5.63 13.28 -8.94
N LYS A 36 4.54 13.37 -8.14
CA LYS A 36 4.13 14.64 -7.53
C LYS A 36 3.86 14.57 -6.02
N LEU A 37 3.34 13.45 -5.52
CA LEU A 37 2.86 13.39 -4.14
C LEU A 37 3.63 12.42 -3.25
N LEU A 38 3.91 11.20 -3.72
CA LEU A 38 4.57 10.18 -2.92
C LEU A 38 5.91 10.70 -2.38
N ARG A 39 6.07 10.69 -1.06
CA ARG A 39 7.34 10.99 -0.40
C ARG A 39 8.19 9.73 -0.43
N HIS A 40 9.14 9.68 -1.34
CA HIS A 40 10.02 8.52 -1.53
C HIS A 40 11.38 8.93 -2.07
N ASP A 41 12.40 8.17 -1.75
CA ASP A 41 13.74 8.29 -2.33
C ASP A 41 14.04 7.01 -3.11
N PRO A 42 14.03 7.04 -4.46
CA PRO A 42 14.32 5.86 -5.27
C PRO A 42 15.74 5.31 -5.05
N THR A 43 16.67 6.11 -4.53
CA THR A 43 18.05 5.68 -4.24
C THR A 43 18.19 5.00 -2.88
N ASP A 44 17.19 5.15 -2.00
CA ASP A 44 17.08 4.43 -0.74
C ASP A 44 15.64 3.93 -0.51
N PRO A 45 15.26 2.82 -1.14
CA PRO A 45 13.93 2.23 -0.95
C PRO A 45 13.70 1.69 0.47
N GLY A 46 14.75 1.62 1.30
CA GLY A 46 14.70 1.23 2.71
C GLY A 46 14.41 2.38 3.66
N TRP A 47 14.42 3.63 3.21
CA TRP A 47 14.18 4.80 4.06
C TRP A 47 12.89 4.67 4.88
N ILE A 48 13.00 4.72 6.21
CA ILE A 48 11.86 4.49 7.11
C ILE A 48 10.82 5.61 7.06
N GLY A 49 11.23 6.87 6.84
CA GLY A 49 10.33 8.03 6.77
C GLY A 49 9.58 8.22 5.45
N ARG A 50 9.76 7.30 4.47
CA ARG A 50 9.03 7.37 3.19
C ARG A 50 7.56 7.02 3.35
N ASP A 51 6.71 7.50 2.44
CA ASP A 51 5.37 6.96 2.24
C ASP A 51 5.47 5.49 1.75
N ARG A 52 4.39 4.74 1.87
CA ARG A 52 4.29 3.36 1.35
C ARG A 52 3.27 3.31 0.23
N PHE A 53 3.57 2.54 -0.81
CA PHE A 53 2.63 2.28 -1.89
C PHE A 53 2.31 0.80 -2.00
N VAL A 54 1.03 0.45 -1.89
CA VAL A 54 0.51 -0.91 -2.02
C VAL A 54 -0.34 -1.01 -3.28
N LEU A 55 0.01 -1.93 -4.18
CA LEU A 55 -0.83 -2.27 -5.33
C LEU A 55 -1.68 -3.49 -4.94
N SER A 56 -2.92 -3.27 -4.48
CA SER A 56 -3.83 -4.36 -4.09
C SER A 56 -4.29 -5.17 -5.29
N CYS A 57 -4.61 -4.50 -6.40
CA CYS A 57 -4.87 -5.14 -7.69
C CYS A 57 -3.57 -5.64 -8.33
N GLY A 58 -2.92 -6.62 -7.68
CA GLY A 58 -1.58 -7.10 -8.03
C GLY A 58 -1.45 -7.66 -9.44
N HIS A 59 -2.54 -8.12 -10.05
CA HIS A 59 -2.59 -8.51 -11.45
C HIS A 59 -2.17 -7.38 -12.38
N SER A 60 -2.44 -6.12 -12.03
CA SER A 60 -1.98 -4.92 -12.75
C SER A 60 -0.54 -4.53 -12.39
N SER A 61 0.36 -5.49 -12.26
CA SER A 61 1.74 -5.28 -11.79
C SER A 61 2.49 -4.18 -12.56
N LEU A 62 2.20 -4.02 -13.86
CA LEU A 62 2.78 -2.95 -14.68
C LEU A 62 2.40 -1.54 -14.22
N THR A 63 1.29 -1.36 -13.51
CA THR A 63 0.97 -0.08 -12.85
C THR A 63 2.09 0.33 -11.89
N LEU A 64 2.69 -0.62 -11.18
CA LEU A 64 3.82 -0.37 -10.29
C LEU A 64 5.16 -0.42 -11.01
N TYR A 65 5.46 -1.48 -11.77
CA TYR A 65 6.78 -1.67 -12.37
C TYR A 65 7.20 -0.53 -13.30
N ILE A 66 6.27 0.01 -14.09
CA ILE A 66 6.57 1.14 -14.97
C ILE A 66 6.90 2.39 -14.13
N GLN A 67 6.23 2.61 -13.01
CA GLN A 67 6.58 3.72 -12.11
C GLN A 67 7.95 3.52 -11.46
N LEU A 68 8.29 2.31 -11.02
CA LEU A 68 9.60 1.99 -10.46
C LEU A 68 10.71 2.18 -11.50
N PHE A 69 10.47 1.77 -12.76
CA PHE A 69 11.38 2.04 -13.88
C PHE A 69 11.56 3.55 -14.11
N LEU A 70 10.48 4.29 -14.25
CA LEU A 70 10.50 5.74 -14.50
C LEU A 70 11.12 6.52 -13.35
N ALA A 71 10.83 6.14 -12.12
CA ALA A 71 11.33 6.81 -10.92
C ALA A 71 12.80 6.48 -10.59
N GLY A 72 13.34 5.35 -11.03
CA GLY A 72 14.76 5.04 -10.82
C GLY A 72 15.05 4.06 -9.70
N TYR A 73 14.16 3.15 -9.41
CA TYR A 73 14.36 2.07 -8.44
C TYR A 73 15.25 0.92 -8.91
N GLY A 74 15.97 1.12 -10.01
CA GLY A 74 16.90 0.10 -10.52
C GLY A 74 16.35 -0.76 -11.65
N LEU A 75 15.03 -0.78 -11.90
CA LEU A 75 14.47 -1.44 -13.07
C LEU A 75 14.94 -0.77 -14.38
N THR A 76 15.21 -1.59 -15.37
CA THR A 76 15.62 -1.18 -16.73
C THR A 76 14.47 -1.44 -17.72
N MET A 77 14.61 -0.94 -18.95
CA MET A 77 13.67 -1.26 -20.03
C MET A 77 13.67 -2.77 -20.35
N GLU A 78 14.81 -3.43 -20.17
CA GLU A 78 14.90 -4.88 -20.38
C GLU A 78 14.11 -5.65 -19.33
N ASP A 79 14.10 -5.20 -18.07
CA ASP A 79 13.26 -5.80 -17.05
C ASP A 79 11.77 -5.68 -17.36
N ILE A 80 11.33 -4.55 -17.93
CA ILE A 80 9.94 -4.37 -18.40
C ILE A 80 9.63 -5.34 -19.56
N ARG A 81 10.60 -5.54 -20.46
CA ARG A 81 10.48 -6.48 -21.59
C ARG A 81 10.38 -7.94 -21.14
N LEU A 82 11.06 -8.28 -20.04
CA LEU A 82 11.09 -9.62 -19.46
C LEU A 82 9.91 -9.89 -18.50
N LEU A 83 8.83 -9.12 -18.60
CA LEU A 83 7.61 -9.34 -17.80
C LEU A 83 7.22 -10.83 -17.79
N ARG A 84 6.98 -11.41 -16.59
CA ARG A 84 6.55 -12.81 -16.39
C ARG A 84 7.55 -13.88 -16.86
N GLN A 85 8.77 -13.50 -17.23
CA GLN A 85 9.79 -14.49 -17.52
C GLN A 85 10.41 -15.02 -16.24
N TRP A 86 10.75 -16.31 -16.23
CA TRP A 86 11.37 -16.94 -15.06
C TRP A 86 12.67 -16.23 -14.66
N GLY A 87 12.77 -15.84 -13.38
CA GLY A 87 13.93 -15.12 -12.84
C GLY A 87 14.02 -13.64 -13.17
N SER A 88 13.03 -13.05 -13.88
CA SER A 88 12.99 -11.62 -14.11
C SER A 88 12.61 -10.84 -12.86
N LEU A 89 13.01 -9.55 -12.79
CA LEU A 89 12.61 -8.63 -11.71
C LEU A 89 11.15 -8.13 -11.84
N THR A 90 10.41 -8.61 -12.85
CA THR A 90 9.03 -8.21 -13.11
C THR A 90 8.11 -9.43 -13.19
N PRO A 91 7.93 -10.18 -12.09
CA PRO A 91 6.98 -11.28 -12.04
C PRO A 91 5.55 -10.81 -12.36
N GLY A 92 4.65 -11.74 -12.66
CA GLY A 92 3.28 -11.42 -13.08
C GLY A 92 2.46 -10.65 -12.03
N HIS A 93 2.83 -10.78 -10.78
CA HIS A 93 2.29 -10.06 -9.62
C HIS A 93 3.46 -9.54 -8.78
N PRO A 94 3.34 -8.39 -8.08
CA PRO A 94 4.42 -7.85 -7.27
C PRO A 94 4.82 -8.81 -6.13
N GLU A 95 6.12 -8.96 -5.91
CA GLU A 95 6.69 -9.79 -4.84
C GLU A 95 7.62 -8.96 -3.95
N HIS A 96 7.25 -8.86 -2.67
CA HIS A 96 8.08 -8.18 -1.68
C HIS A 96 9.44 -8.89 -1.50
N GLY A 97 10.52 -8.11 -1.46
CA GLY A 97 11.87 -8.64 -1.33
C GLY A 97 12.49 -9.15 -2.64
N HIS A 98 11.71 -9.20 -3.74
CA HIS A 98 12.20 -9.58 -5.06
C HIS A 98 12.50 -8.36 -5.94
N THR A 99 11.59 -7.40 -6.00
CA THR A 99 11.74 -6.15 -6.76
C THR A 99 11.85 -4.97 -5.79
N ALA A 100 12.89 -4.15 -5.94
CA ALA A 100 13.06 -2.95 -5.11
C ALA A 100 11.87 -2.00 -5.26
N GLY A 101 11.34 -1.48 -4.14
CA GLY A 101 10.17 -0.60 -4.13
C GLY A 101 8.82 -1.31 -4.08
N VAL A 102 8.79 -2.65 -4.04
CA VAL A 102 7.57 -3.44 -3.79
C VAL A 102 7.40 -3.62 -2.28
N GLU A 103 6.34 -3.06 -1.72
CA GLU A 103 6.06 -3.10 -0.28
C GLU A 103 5.35 -4.39 0.17
N VAL A 104 4.47 -4.94 -0.67
CA VAL A 104 3.63 -6.10 -0.34
C VAL A 104 3.54 -7.04 -1.52
N THR A 105 3.66 -8.34 -1.26
CA THR A 105 3.33 -9.38 -2.24
C THR A 105 1.82 -9.43 -2.40
N THR A 106 1.31 -9.17 -3.61
CA THR A 106 -0.11 -9.19 -3.93
C THR A 106 -0.41 -10.11 -5.13
N GLY A 107 -1.68 -10.34 -5.37
CA GLY A 107 -2.20 -11.28 -6.37
C GLY A 107 -3.56 -11.76 -5.93
N PRO A 108 -3.72 -12.37 -4.73
CA PRO A 108 -5.04 -12.57 -4.13
C PRO A 108 -5.69 -11.22 -3.85
N LEU A 109 -6.87 -10.98 -4.44
CA LEU A 109 -7.60 -9.73 -4.32
C LEU A 109 -8.00 -9.43 -2.87
N GLY A 110 -8.11 -8.16 -2.52
CA GLY A 110 -8.44 -7.69 -1.17
C GLY A 110 -7.28 -7.74 -0.17
N GLN A 111 -6.27 -8.60 -0.38
CA GLN A 111 -5.14 -8.75 0.55
C GLN A 111 -4.29 -7.48 0.63
N GLY A 112 -4.10 -6.76 -0.47
CA GLY A 112 -3.36 -5.50 -0.49
C GLY A 112 -4.02 -4.42 0.37
N ILE A 113 -5.35 -4.27 0.28
CA ILE A 113 -6.11 -3.34 1.14
C ILE A 113 -5.92 -3.71 2.61
N ALA A 114 -6.07 -5.00 2.95
CA ALA A 114 -5.91 -5.47 4.33
C ALA A 114 -4.50 -5.21 4.87
N ASN A 115 -3.45 -5.44 4.04
CA ASN A 115 -2.07 -5.10 4.40
C ASN A 115 -1.89 -3.58 4.58
N ALA A 116 -2.47 -2.75 3.70
CA ALA A 116 -2.39 -1.30 3.82
C ALA A 116 -3.04 -0.79 5.12
N VAL A 117 -4.16 -1.37 5.53
CA VAL A 117 -4.79 -1.10 6.84
C VAL A 117 -3.84 -1.47 7.98
N GLY A 118 -3.23 -2.66 7.94
CA GLY A 118 -2.26 -3.10 8.94
C GLY A 118 -1.03 -2.18 9.01
N MET A 119 -0.50 -1.73 7.86
CA MET A 119 0.61 -0.79 7.79
C MET A 119 0.23 0.58 8.38
N ALA A 120 -0.99 1.08 8.11
CA ALA A 120 -1.47 2.33 8.68
C ALA A 120 -1.64 2.25 10.21
N MET A 121 -2.12 1.12 10.71
CA MET A 121 -2.16 0.84 12.17
C MET A 121 -0.75 0.82 12.77
N ALA A 122 0.20 0.12 12.12
CA ALA A 122 1.57 0.02 12.58
C ALA A 122 2.26 1.40 12.62
N THR A 123 2.06 2.24 11.60
CA THR A 123 2.56 3.63 11.57
C THR A 123 2.05 4.44 12.77
N ARG A 124 0.75 4.35 13.07
CA ARG A 124 0.17 5.05 14.23
C ARG A 124 0.73 4.53 15.54
N PHE A 125 0.89 3.21 15.66
CA PHE A 125 1.49 2.58 16.84
C PHE A 125 2.94 3.03 17.04
N GLU A 126 3.75 2.97 16.00
CA GLU A 126 5.15 3.40 16.01
C GLU A 126 5.29 4.88 16.40
N ARG A 127 4.48 5.75 15.77
CA ARG A 127 4.43 7.16 16.14
C ARG A 127 4.02 7.38 17.59
N GLY A 128 3.01 6.66 18.08
CA GLY A 128 2.57 6.73 19.47
C GLY A 128 3.62 6.22 20.45
N LEU A 129 4.44 5.22 20.05
CA LEU A 129 5.51 4.66 20.88
C LEU A 129 6.71 5.61 20.98
N TYR A 130 7.07 6.28 19.88
CA TYR A 130 8.31 7.04 19.79
C TYR A 130 8.16 8.54 19.83
N ASP A 131 6.99 9.09 19.44
CA ASP A 131 6.82 10.53 19.27
C ASP A 131 5.34 10.97 19.41
N ALA A 132 4.68 10.52 20.48
CA ALA A 132 3.26 10.73 20.70
C ALA A 132 2.86 12.21 20.78
N ASP A 133 3.72 13.05 21.36
CA ASP A 133 3.42 14.45 21.65
C ASP A 133 3.72 15.41 20.49
N ALA A 134 4.35 14.93 19.40
CA ALA A 134 4.61 15.77 18.24
C ALA A 134 3.32 16.22 17.55
N PRO A 135 3.22 17.48 17.09
CA PRO A 135 2.11 17.90 16.25
C PRO A 135 1.99 17.06 14.97
N ALA A 136 0.79 16.94 14.43
CA ALA A 136 0.56 16.21 13.18
C ALA A 136 1.38 16.82 12.04
N GLY A 137 2.13 15.98 11.32
CA GLY A 137 3.03 16.38 10.22
C GLY A 137 4.41 16.86 10.65
N GLU A 138 4.71 16.87 11.95
CA GLU A 138 6.02 17.30 12.48
C GLU A 138 6.85 16.13 13.04
N SER A 139 6.28 14.92 13.10
CA SER A 139 7.00 13.74 13.56
C SER A 139 7.78 13.08 12.41
N PRO A 140 9.01 12.59 12.64
CA PRO A 140 9.72 11.78 11.65
C PRO A 140 9.04 10.45 11.35
N PHE A 141 8.06 10.05 12.17
CA PHE A 141 7.25 8.84 11.99
C PHE A 141 5.95 9.08 11.20
N ASP A 142 5.64 10.32 10.84
CA ASP A 142 4.47 10.64 10.03
C ASP A 142 4.72 10.26 8.57
N HIS A 143 3.98 9.26 8.06
CA HIS A 143 3.97 8.89 6.65
C HIS A 143 2.61 8.35 6.22
N THR A 144 2.33 8.44 4.93
CA THR A 144 1.05 8.03 4.34
C THR A 144 1.18 6.65 3.71
N ILE A 145 0.15 5.83 3.88
CA ILE A 145 -0.03 4.56 3.18
C ILE A 145 -0.98 4.78 2.02
N TRP A 146 -0.49 4.62 0.80
CA TRP A 146 -1.24 4.71 -0.44
C TRP A 146 -1.54 3.32 -0.97
N CYS A 147 -2.78 3.06 -1.35
CA CYS A 147 -3.19 1.78 -1.90
C CYS A 147 -4.00 1.99 -3.19
N PHE A 148 -3.66 1.27 -4.27
CA PHE A 148 -4.52 1.19 -5.44
C PHE A 148 -5.26 -0.14 -5.43
N ALA A 149 -6.57 -0.08 -5.62
CA ALA A 149 -7.49 -1.21 -5.59
C ALA A 149 -8.40 -1.21 -6.82
N SER A 150 -8.96 -2.35 -7.16
CA SER A 150 -9.86 -2.55 -8.29
C SER A 150 -11.24 -3.01 -7.84
N ASP A 151 -12.20 -3.15 -8.78
CA ASP A 151 -13.54 -3.68 -8.51
C ASP A 151 -13.45 -5.02 -7.76
N GLY A 152 -12.64 -5.97 -8.21
CA GLY A 152 -12.48 -7.25 -7.56
C GLY A 152 -11.91 -7.17 -6.14
N ASP A 153 -11.05 -6.19 -5.84
CA ASP A 153 -10.63 -5.95 -4.45
C ASP A 153 -11.81 -5.52 -3.58
N MET A 154 -12.73 -4.69 -4.12
CA MET A 154 -13.89 -4.21 -3.38
C MET A 154 -14.97 -5.29 -3.18
N GLU A 155 -14.99 -6.32 -4.03
CA GLU A 155 -15.89 -7.47 -3.93
C GLU A 155 -15.45 -8.48 -2.87
N GLU A 156 -14.15 -8.52 -2.53
CA GLU A 156 -13.62 -9.47 -1.55
C GLU A 156 -14.08 -9.16 -0.12
N GLY A 157 -14.48 -10.18 0.63
CA GLY A 157 -14.97 -10.04 2.01
C GLY A 157 -13.96 -9.39 2.94
N ILE A 158 -12.66 -9.76 2.81
CA ILE A 158 -11.59 -9.20 3.65
C ILE A 158 -11.44 -7.68 3.48
N SER A 159 -11.74 -7.14 2.30
CA SER A 159 -11.70 -5.68 2.07
C SER A 159 -12.74 -4.96 2.91
N GLY A 160 -13.95 -5.50 3.01
CA GLY A 160 -15.00 -4.96 3.88
C GLY A 160 -14.62 -5.02 5.35
N GLU A 161 -14.10 -6.16 5.80
CA GLU A 161 -13.67 -6.38 7.18
C GLU A 161 -12.53 -5.43 7.58
N ALA A 162 -11.46 -5.37 6.77
CA ALA A 162 -10.31 -4.49 7.01
C ALA A 162 -10.69 -3.01 6.95
N SER A 163 -11.51 -2.61 5.97
CA SER A 163 -11.96 -1.21 5.81
C SER A 163 -12.87 -0.76 6.95
N SER A 164 -13.71 -1.66 7.50
CA SER A 164 -14.48 -1.39 8.71
C SER A 164 -13.56 -1.14 9.91
N ILE A 165 -12.47 -1.92 10.07
CA ILE A 165 -11.45 -1.66 11.10
C ILE A 165 -10.81 -0.28 10.89
N ALA A 166 -10.40 0.03 9.65
CA ALA A 166 -9.73 1.29 9.34
C ALA A 166 -10.59 2.52 9.68
N GLY A 167 -11.88 2.48 9.36
CA GLY A 167 -12.82 3.54 9.73
C GLY A 167 -13.01 3.66 11.24
N HIS A 168 -13.21 2.54 11.94
CA HIS A 168 -13.33 2.50 13.40
C HIS A 168 -12.05 3.02 14.09
N GLN A 169 -10.89 2.67 13.56
CA GLN A 169 -9.60 3.13 14.03
C GLN A 169 -9.25 4.55 13.60
N GLN A 170 -10.06 5.20 12.73
CA GLN A 170 -9.81 6.56 12.25
C GLN A 170 -8.39 6.74 11.66
N LEU A 171 -8.00 5.83 10.75
CA LEU A 171 -6.64 5.81 10.18
C LEU A 171 -6.46 6.91 9.11
N GLY A 172 -6.30 8.16 9.52
CA GLY A 172 -6.16 9.31 8.61
C GLY A 172 -4.88 9.31 7.78
N ASN A 173 -3.97 8.38 8.03
CA ASN A 173 -2.76 8.17 7.23
C ASN A 173 -2.94 7.10 6.13
N LEU A 174 -4.18 6.62 5.89
CA LEU A 174 -4.52 5.64 4.85
C LEU A 174 -5.33 6.28 3.73
N VAL A 175 -4.84 6.16 2.50
CA VAL A 175 -5.55 6.57 1.29
C VAL A 175 -5.67 5.38 0.34
N VAL A 176 -6.89 5.03 -0.02
CA VAL A 176 -7.20 4.02 -1.03
C VAL A 176 -7.76 4.69 -2.27
N LEU A 177 -7.13 4.49 -3.43
CA LEU A 177 -7.67 4.85 -4.72
C LEU A 177 -8.32 3.61 -5.33
N TYR A 178 -9.61 3.68 -5.57
CA TYR A 178 -10.40 2.63 -6.18
C TYR A 178 -10.59 2.91 -7.68
N ASP A 179 -10.07 2.01 -8.52
CA ASP A 179 -10.28 1.99 -9.97
C ASP A 179 -11.69 1.46 -10.27
N ASP A 180 -12.65 2.36 -10.30
CA ASP A 180 -14.06 2.09 -10.60
C ASP A 180 -14.25 1.97 -12.12
N ASN A 181 -13.84 0.83 -12.70
CA ASN A 181 -13.92 0.62 -14.14
C ASN A 181 -15.06 -0.30 -14.57
N HIS A 182 -15.72 -0.99 -13.63
CA HIS A 182 -16.84 -1.91 -13.83
C HIS A 182 -16.52 -3.14 -14.68
N ILE A 183 -15.25 -3.55 -14.79
CA ILE A 183 -14.86 -4.71 -15.61
C ILE A 183 -14.00 -5.68 -14.80
N SER A 184 -14.41 -6.94 -14.81
CA SER A 184 -13.64 -8.09 -14.35
C SER A 184 -13.23 -8.98 -15.53
N ILE A 185 -12.63 -10.14 -15.26
CA ILE A 185 -12.29 -11.14 -16.30
C ILE A 185 -13.54 -11.63 -17.03
N GLU A 186 -14.65 -11.82 -16.32
CA GLU A 186 -15.92 -12.27 -16.90
C GLU A 186 -16.66 -11.19 -17.70
N GLY A 187 -16.27 -9.92 -17.54
CA GLY A 187 -16.89 -8.77 -18.20
C GLY A 187 -17.39 -7.73 -17.21
N ASP A 188 -18.61 -7.21 -17.42
CA ASP A 188 -19.20 -6.18 -16.58
C ASP A 188 -19.49 -6.71 -15.17
N THR A 189 -19.00 -6.01 -14.14
CA THR A 189 -19.11 -6.42 -12.73
C THR A 189 -20.55 -6.54 -12.24
N LYS A 190 -21.52 -5.89 -12.90
CA LYS A 190 -22.94 -5.98 -12.54
C LYS A 190 -23.52 -7.39 -12.60
N VAL A 191 -22.83 -8.36 -13.24
CA VAL A 191 -23.24 -9.76 -13.25
C VAL A 191 -23.11 -10.43 -11.88
N ALA A 192 -22.24 -9.90 -11.02
CA ALA A 192 -21.93 -10.43 -9.69
C ALA A 192 -22.10 -9.40 -8.57
N PHE A 193 -22.02 -8.10 -8.88
CA PHE A 193 -21.88 -7.05 -7.90
C PHE A 193 -22.70 -5.79 -8.26
N SER A 194 -23.45 -5.24 -7.29
CA SER A 194 -24.34 -4.10 -7.49
C SER A 194 -24.32 -3.12 -6.32
N GLU A 195 -23.31 -3.20 -5.45
CA GLU A 195 -23.20 -2.34 -4.29
C GLU A 195 -22.74 -0.92 -4.69
N ASP A 196 -23.21 0.07 -3.93
CA ASP A 196 -22.60 1.40 -3.90
C ASP A 196 -21.38 1.36 -2.96
N VAL A 197 -20.19 1.19 -3.53
CA VAL A 197 -18.94 1.07 -2.77
C VAL A 197 -18.68 2.35 -1.98
N ALA A 198 -18.91 3.53 -2.54
CA ALA A 198 -18.71 4.79 -1.84
C ALA A 198 -19.60 4.89 -0.61
N ALA A 199 -20.89 4.62 -0.75
CA ALA A 199 -21.81 4.64 0.38
C ALA A 199 -21.47 3.60 1.46
N ARG A 200 -20.96 2.41 1.07
CA ARG A 200 -20.46 1.41 2.01
C ARG A 200 -19.28 1.93 2.82
N TYR A 201 -18.31 2.58 2.18
CA TYR A 201 -17.14 3.15 2.87
C TYR A 201 -17.52 4.37 3.74
N GLU A 202 -18.46 5.20 3.30
CA GLU A 202 -19.04 6.26 4.14
C GLU A 202 -19.67 5.69 5.42
N ALA A 203 -20.40 4.57 5.30
CA ALA A 203 -20.97 3.88 6.45
C ALA A 203 -19.90 3.30 7.41
N TYR A 204 -18.70 2.99 6.91
CA TYR A 204 -17.55 2.64 7.75
C TYR A 204 -16.88 3.85 8.42
N GLY A 205 -17.27 5.08 8.07
CA GLY A 205 -16.69 6.31 8.62
C GLY A 205 -15.50 6.85 7.81
N TRP A 206 -15.32 6.41 6.57
CA TRP A 206 -14.30 6.95 5.67
C TRP A 206 -14.71 8.30 5.06
N HIS A 207 -13.71 9.10 4.73
CA HIS A 207 -13.84 10.21 3.80
C HIS A 207 -13.87 9.68 2.37
N THR A 208 -14.85 10.12 1.56
CA THR A 208 -14.98 9.69 0.17
C THR A 208 -14.81 10.86 -0.79
N LEU A 209 -14.08 10.65 -1.86
CA LEU A 209 -13.88 11.61 -2.95
C LEU A 209 -14.21 10.92 -4.27
N HIS A 210 -14.71 11.69 -5.25
CA HIS A 210 -15.09 11.18 -6.55
C HIS A 210 -14.37 11.92 -7.68
N VAL A 211 -13.76 11.16 -8.57
CA VAL A 211 -13.14 11.65 -9.81
C VAL A 211 -13.88 11.02 -10.97
N PRO A 212 -14.70 11.77 -11.71
CA PRO A 212 -15.59 11.24 -12.75
C PRO A 212 -14.86 10.71 -14.00
N ASP A 213 -13.63 11.14 -14.23
CA ASP A 213 -12.79 10.69 -15.35
C ASP A 213 -11.31 10.72 -14.92
N VAL A 214 -10.67 9.57 -14.94
CA VAL A 214 -9.23 9.43 -14.64
C VAL A 214 -8.34 10.25 -15.59
N ASN A 215 -8.83 10.62 -16.79
CA ASN A 215 -8.10 11.44 -17.74
C ASN A 215 -8.20 12.95 -17.45
N ASP A 216 -9.10 13.37 -16.55
CA ASP A 216 -9.03 14.70 -15.95
C ASP A 216 -7.89 14.73 -14.91
N VAL A 217 -6.69 15.02 -15.42
CA VAL A 217 -5.44 15.01 -14.66
C VAL A 217 -5.49 15.98 -13.47
N GLN A 218 -6.18 17.11 -13.63
CA GLN A 218 -6.30 18.09 -12.55
C GLN A 218 -7.24 17.58 -11.46
N ALA A 219 -8.39 17.03 -11.80
CA ALA A 219 -9.32 16.45 -10.82
C ALA A 219 -8.67 15.29 -10.04
N VAL A 220 -7.89 14.43 -10.70
CA VAL A 220 -7.11 13.37 -10.01
C VAL A 220 -6.10 13.98 -9.05
N TYR A 221 -5.36 15.00 -9.48
CA TYR A 221 -4.35 15.66 -8.63
C TYR A 221 -5.00 16.31 -7.39
N ASP A 222 -6.08 17.05 -7.59
CA ASP A 222 -6.80 17.73 -6.51
C ASP A 222 -7.37 16.72 -5.49
N ALA A 223 -7.91 15.59 -5.97
CA ALA A 223 -8.39 14.52 -5.10
C ALA A 223 -7.26 13.87 -4.28
N LEU A 224 -6.10 13.61 -4.89
CA LEU A 224 -4.93 13.07 -4.18
C LEU A 224 -4.41 14.05 -3.12
N VAL A 225 -4.39 15.36 -3.42
CA VAL A 225 -4.00 16.41 -2.46
C VAL A 225 -5.00 16.51 -1.32
N ALA A 226 -6.29 16.51 -1.62
CA ALA A 226 -7.35 16.54 -0.60
C ALA A 226 -7.32 15.30 0.31
N ALA A 227 -7.10 14.12 -0.28
CA ALA A 227 -6.95 12.88 0.49
C ALA A 227 -5.77 12.91 1.46
N ARG A 228 -4.63 13.45 1.03
CA ARG A 228 -3.44 13.60 1.89
C ARG A 228 -3.66 14.60 3.03
N ALA A 229 -4.50 15.60 2.82
CA ALA A 229 -4.82 16.61 3.82
C ALA A 229 -5.85 16.14 4.86
N GLU A 230 -6.61 15.08 4.59
CA GLU A 230 -7.53 14.47 5.54
C GLU A 230 -6.75 13.59 6.51
N THR A 231 -6.63 14.01 7.76
CA THR A 231 -5.85 13.31 8.79
C THR A 231 -6.68 12.68 9.90
N ALA A 232 -8.01 12.95 9.91
CA ALA A 232 -8.88 12.46 10.97
C ALA A 232 -9.48 11.08 10.68
N ARG A 233 -9.52 10.67 9.42
CA ARG A 233 -10.15 9.41 8.98
C ARG A 233 -9.55 8.93 7.65
N PRO A 234 -9.60 7.62 7.34
CA PRO A 234 -9.09 7.11 6.08
C PRO A 234 -9.89 7.67 4.89
N THR A 235 -9.22 7.79 3.73
CA THR A 235 -9.84 8.33 2.52
C THR A 235 -9.96 7.27 1.43
N LEU A 236 -11.14 7.15 0.82
CA LEU A 236 -11.39 6.44 -0.42
C LEU A 236 -11.54 7.46 -1.55
N ILE A 237 -10.74 7.36 -2.61
CA ILE A 237 -10.90 8.11 -3.85
C ILE A 237 -11.50 7.16 -4.88
N VAL A 238 -12.76 7.34 -5.23
CA VAL A 238 -13.43 6.59 -6.30
C VAL A 238 -13.09 7.26 -7.63
N VAL A 239 -12.35 6.56 -8.48
CA VAL A 239 -11.87 7.09 -9.75
C VAL A 239 -12.51 6.33 -10.89
N ARG A 240 -13.44 6.99 -11.60
CA ARG A 240 -14.03 6.39 -12.79
C ARG A 240 -13.00 6.28 -13.90
N SER A 241 -12.81 5.07 -14.41
CA SER A 241 -11.90 4.82 -15.52
C SER A 241 -12.54 3.95 -16.59
N ILE A 242 -11.87 3.86 -17.75
CA ILE A 242 -12.20 2.94 -18.82
C ILE A 242 -11.01 2.01 -18.99
N ILE A 243 -11.17 0.76 -18.58
CA ILE A 243 -10.08 -0.22 -18.66
C ILE A 243 -9.57 -0.35 -20.09
N GLY A 244 -8.25 -0.33 -20.26
CA GLY A 244 -7.60 -0.44 -21.58
C GLY A 244 -7.71 0.82 -22.46
N TRP A 245 -8.18 1.97 -21.93
CA TRP A 245 -8.21 3.21 -22.69
C TRP A 245 -6.79 3.61 -23.16
N PRO A 246 -6.58 4.03 -24.42
CA PRO A 246 -7.53 4.29 -25.50
C PRO A 246 -7.58 3.22 -26.60
N ALA A 247 -7.52 1.93 -26.26
CA ALA A 247 -7.59 0.86 -27.23
C ALA A 247 -8.91 0.93 -28.04
N PRO A 248 -8.86 1.02 -29.39
CA PRO A 248 -10.04 1.39 -30.17
C PRO A 248 -11.18 0.36 -30.14
N THR A 249 -10.87 -0.92 -29.96
CA THR A 249 -11.88 -1.99 -29.99
C THR A 249 -11.94 -2.84 -28.71
N LYS A 250 -10.89 -2.80 -27.89
CA LYS A 250 -10.79 -3.67 -26.70
C LYS A 250 -10.98 -2.93 -25.37
N GLN A 251 -10.93 -1.59 -25.34
CA GLN A 251 -11.25 -0.86 -24.11
C GLN A 251 -12.64 -1.21 -23.59
N ASN A 252 -12.83 -1.11 -22.27
CA ASN A 252 -14.08 -1.42 -21.59
C ASN A 252 -14.58 -2.87 -21.82
N THR A 253 -13.66 -3.82 -21.88
CA THR A 253 -13.96 -5.24 -22.06
C THR A 253 -13.11 -6.11 -21.14
N GLY A 254 -13.60 -7.31 -20.78
CA GLY A 254 -12.82 -8.32 -20.06
C GLY A 254 -11.54 -8.75 -20.81
N LYS A 255 -11.50 -8.60 -22.15
CA LYS A 255 -10.29 -8.87 -22.94
C LYS A 255 -9.16 -7.87 -22.67
N ALA A 256 -9.48 -6.62 -22.36
CA ALA A 256 -8.48 -5.65 -21.91
C ALA A 256 -8.00 -5.91 -20.48
N HIS A 257 -8.83 -6.58 -19.68
CA HIS A 257 -8.48 -6.89 -18.29
C HIS A 257 -7.32 -7.90 -18.22
N GLY A 258 -7.46 -9.09 -18.82
CA GLY A 258 -6.58 -10.22 -18.53
C GLY A 258 -5.92 -10.88 -19.76
N ALA A 259 -5.81 -10.20 -20.90
CA ALA A 259 -5.18 -10.75 -22.10
C ALA A 259 -4.36 -9.73 -22.87
N ALA A 260 -3.41 -10.21 -23.68
CA ALA A 260 -2.73 -9.38 -24.65
C ALA A 260 -3.74 -8.76 -25.62
N LEU A 261 -3.51 -7.51 -25.98
CA LEU A 261 -4.41 -6.77 -26.88
C LEU A 261 -4.32 -7.26 -28.34
N GLY A 262 -3.20 -7.91 -28.72
CA GLY A 262 -2.89 -8.34 -30.06
C GLY A 262 -2.24 -7.22 -30.88
N ALA A 263 -1.33 -7.63 -31.77
CA ALA A 263 -0.44 -6.73 -32.49
C ALA A 263 -1.17 -5.61 -33.25
N GLU A 264 -2.30 -5.90 -33.89
CA GLU A 264 -3.09 -4.89 -34.62
C GLU A 264 -3.67 -3.83 -33.68
N GLU A 265 -4.26 -4.26 -32.54
CA GLU A 265 -4.83 -3.33 -31.56
C GLU A 265 -3.75 -2.47 -30.90
N VAL A 266 -2.59 -3.06 -30.58
CA VAL A 266 -1.42 -2.35 -30.06
C VAL A 266 -0.94 -1.28 -31.05
N ALA A 267 -0.79 -1.64 -32.33
CA ALA A 267 -0.37 -0.71 -33.38
C ALA A 267 -1.32 0.48 -33.49
N ARG A 268 -2.64 0.22 -33.59
CA ARG A 268 -3.67 1.27 -33.67
C ARG A 268 -3.71 2.14 -32.41
N THR A 269 -3.52 1.55 -31.24
CA THR A 269 -3.48 2.30 -29.99
C THR A 269 -2.24 3.20 -29.93
N LYS A 270 -1.08 2.74 -30.41
CA LYS A 270 0.13 3.57 -30.53
C LYS A 270 -0.08 4.77 -31.43
N GLU A 271 -0.73 4.59 -32.60
CA GLU A 271 -1.09 5.70 -33.50
C GLU A 271 -1.96 6.75 -32.79
N ILE A 272 -2.98 6.31 -32.03
CA ILE A 272 -3.84 7.21 -31.24
C ILE A 272 -3.01 7.98 -30.19
N LEU A 273 -2.04 7.31 -29.57
CA LEU A 273 -1.14 7.93 -28.58
C LEU A 273 -0.08 8.85 -29.23
N GLY A 274 0.08 8.76 -30.56
CA GLY A 274 1.08 9.54 -31.33
C GLY A 274 2.47 8.93 -31.34
N PHE A 275 2.57 7.60 -31.18
CA PHE A 275 3.81 6.83 -31.33
C PHE A 275 3.85 6.11 -32.66
N ASP A 276 5.06 5.75 -33.10
CA ASP A 276 5.26 4.86 -34.26
C ASP A 276 4.75 3.44 -33.89
N PRO A 277 3.77 2.89 -34.63
CA PRO A 277 3.21 1.58 -34.36
C PRO A 277 4.23 0.44 -34.48
N ALA A 278 5.31 0.62 -35.26
CA ALA A 278 6.35 -0.38 -35.48
C ALA A 278 7.39 -0.44 -34.34
N VAL A 279 7.43 0.58 -33.47
CA VAL A 279 8.44 0.69 -32.40
C VAL A 279 7.85 0.24 -31.09
N SER A 280 8.42 -0.78 -30.47
CA SER A 280 8.04 -1.26 -29.13
C SER A 280 9.08 -0.87 -28.08
N PHE A 281 8.63 -0.79 -26.81
CA PHE A 281 9.47 -0.43 -25.67
C PHE A 281 10.20 0.89 -25.82
N PHE A 282 9.48 1.89 -26.33
CA PHE A 282 10.02 3.21 -26.55
C PHE A 282 9.69 4.16 -25.40
N CYS A 283 10.73 4.72 -24.81
CA CYS A 283 10.62 5.82 -23.86
C CYS A 283 11.58 6.92 -24.34
N PRO A 284 11.08 8.09 -24.78
CA PRO A 284 11.94 9.21 -25.17
C PRO A 284 12.87 9.64 -24.04
N ASP A 285 14.10 10.02 -24.35
CA ASP A 285 15.11 10.38 -23.35
C ASP A 285 14.68 11.59 -22.51
N ASP A 286 14.01 12.56 -23.10
CA ASP A 286 13.47 13.74 -22.40
C ASP A 286 12.35 13.37 -21.42
N VAL A 287 11.51 12.39 -21.77
CA VAL A 287 10.47 11.86 -20.87
C VAL A 287 11.09 11.11 -19.68
N LEU A 288 12.11 10.29 -19.95
CA LEU A 288 12.82 9.57 -18.90
C LEU A 288 13.58 10.55 -17.99
N ALA A 289 14.26 11.54 -18.56
CA ALA A 289 14.95 12.58 -17.79
C ALA A 289 13.97 13.39 -16.91
N HIS A 290 12.79 13.74 -17.47
CA HIS A 290 11.73 14.39 -16.68
C HIS A 290 11.27 13.52 -15.51
N ALA A 291 11.00 12.24 -15.75
CA ALA A 291 10.56 11.32 -14.72
C ALA A 291 11.62 11.11 -13.62
N ARG A 292 12.91 11.11 -13.99
CA ARG A 292 14.04 10.96 -13.07
C ARG A 292 14.28 12.16 -12.15
N GLN A 293 13.67 13.32 -12.41
CA GLN A 293 13.72 14.46 -11.48
C GLN A 293 13.13 14.11 -10.09
N VAL A 294 12.35 13.04 -9.99
CA VAL A 294 11.87 12.54 -8.69
C VAL A 294 13.02 12.10 -7.76
N VAL A 295 14.15 11.66 -8.32
CA VAL A 295 15.34 11.26 -7.54
C VAL A 295 15.89 12.44 -6.73
N ASP A 296 16.08 13.60 -7.37
CA ASP A 296 16.59 14.79 -6.68
C ASP A 296 15.58 15.32 -5.64
N ARG A 297 14.29 15.31 -6.00
CA ARG A 297 13.22 15.70 -5.06
C ARG A 297 13.12 14.73 -3.88
N GLY A 298 13.23 13.44 -4.14
CA GLY A 298 13.19 12.40 -3.11
C GLY A 298 14.38 12.50 -2.15
N ARG A 299 15.58 12.69 -2.69
CA ARG A 299 16.78 12.91 -1.88
C ARG A 299 16.67 14.15 -0.99
N ALA A 300 16.18 15.26 -1.54
CA ALA A 300 15.99 16.47 -0.76
C ALA A 300 14.96 16.28 0.39
N ALA A 301 13.87 15.53 0.12
CA ALA A 301 12.88 15.20 1.15
C ALA A 301 13.47 14.26 2.23
N HIS A 302 14.32 13.31 1.82
CA HIS A 302 15.02 12.41 2.74
C HIS A 302 16.02 13.20 3.62
N GLU A 303 16.82 14.09 3.04
CA GLU A 303 17.77 14.94 3.77
C GLU A 303 17.07 15.85 4.79
N GLU A 304 15.89 16.39 4.47
CA GLU A 304 15.11 17.20 5.41
C GLU A 304 14.53 16.35 6.54
N TRP A 305 13.98 15.17 6.20
CA TRP A 305 13.52 14.21 7.19
C TRP A 305 14.66 13.77 8.11
N GLN A 306 15.87 13.52 7.59
CA GLN A 306 17.02 13.10 8.37
C GLN A 306 17.38 14.11 9.47
N LYS A 307 17.26 15.41 9.20
CA LYS A 307 17.48 16.44 10.21
C LYS A 307 16.46 16.36 11.36
N GLN A 308 15.19 16.09 11.03
CA GLN A 308 14.15 15.92 12.05
C GLN A 308 14.41 14.64 12.86
N PHE A 309 14.77 13.55 12.19
CA PHE A 309 15.10 12.29 12.83
C PHE A 309 16.33 12.40 13.73
N ASP A 310 17.38 13.07 13.30
CA ASP A 310 18.60 13.29 14.11
C ASP A 310 18.28 14.11 15.36
N ALA A 311 17.49 15.17 15.23
CA ALA A 311 17.06 16.00 16.37
C ALA A 311 16.21 15.20 17.36
N TRP A 312 15.29 14.34 16.86
CA TRP A 312 14.50 13.42 17.67
C TRP A 312 15.41 12.41 18.41
N ALA A 313 16.39 11.81 17.70
CA ALA A 313 17.32 10.84 18.26
C ALA A 313 18.25 11.44 19.32
N GLU A 314 18.70 12.70 19.12
CA GLU A 314 19.49 13.44 20.11
C GLU A 314 18.69 13.78 21.36
N ALA A 315 17.40 14.08 21.21
CA ALA A 315 16.53 14.39 22.33
C ALA A 315 16.26 13.19 23.25
N ASP A 316 16.19 11.97 22.68
CA ASP A 316 16.01 10.72 23.45
C ASP A 316 16.87 9.58 22.86
N PRO A 317 18.15 9.50 23.23
CA PRO A 317 19.06 8.46 22.73
C PRO A 317 18.63 7.02 23.12
N ALA A 318 17.86 6.86 24.20
CA ALA A 318 17.40 5.55 24.61
C ALA A 318 16.30 5.04 23.68
N ARG A 319 15.34 5.89 23.29
CA ARG A 319 14.32 5.56 22.27
C ARG A 319 14.96 5.33 20.89
N ALA A 320 15.94 6.13 20.51
CA ALA A 320 16.66 5.92 19.26
C ALA A 320 17.38 4.58 19.23
N ALA A 321 18.05 4.17 20.31
CA ALA A 321 18.67 2.84 20.42
C ALA A 321 17.64 1.70 20.36
N GLU A 322 16.47 1.89 20.95
CA GLU A 322 15.35 0.93 20.90
C GLU A 322 14.81 0.77 19.47
N LEU A 323 14.55 1.88 18.77
CA LEU A 323 14.14 1.85 17.37
C LEU A 323 15.18 1.14 16.49
N HIS A 324 16.46 1.45 16.70
CA HIS A 324 17.53 0.79 15.96
C HIS A 324 17.57 -0.73 16.23
N ARG A 325 17.40 -1.15 17.48
CA ARG A 325 17.28 -2.56 17.85
C ARG A 325 16.14 -3.24 17.10
N ILE A 326 14.95 -2.61 17.07
CA ILE A 326 13.76 -3.15 16.41
C ILE A 326 13.97 -3.21 14.89
N SER A 327 14.52 -2.16 14.27
CA SER A 327 14.79 -2.12 12.84
C SER A 327 15.75 -3.23 12.38
N GLU A 328 16.70 -3.59 13.23
CA GLU A 328 17.61 -4.73 13.02
C GLU A 328 16.99 -6.08 13.40
N ARG A 329 15.72 -6.11 13.84
CA ARG A 329 14.99 -7.32 14.28
C ARG A 329 15.73 -8.09 15.38
N ARG A 330 16.40 -7.35 16.29
CA ARG A 330 17.11 -7.92 17.43
C ARG A 330 16.23 -7.90 18.68
N LEU A 331 16.26 -8.98 19.44
CA LEU A 331 15.66 -9.03 20.77
C LEU A 331 16.57 -8.31 21.80
N PRO A 332 16.02 -7.65 22.84
CA PRO A 332 16.85 -7.04 23.87
C PRO A 332 17.62 -8.07 24.67
N ALA A 333 18.77 -7.70 25.22
CA ALA A 333 19.53 -8.61 26.07
C ALA A 333 18.73 -9.07 27.29
N GLY A 334 18.71 -10.36 27.55
CA GLY A 334 18.01 -10.96 28.68
C GLY A 334 16.47 -10.98 28.55
N TRP A 335 15.93 -10.84 27.34
CA TRP A 335 14.49 -10.93 27.06
C TRP A 335 13.83 -12.21 27.57
N ASP A 336 14.60 -13.30 27.61
CA ASP A 336 14.18 -14.63 28.03
C ASP A 336 14.35 -14.90 29.53
N ALA A 337 15.04 -14.02 30.27
CA ALA A 337 15.36 -14.23 31.69
C ALA A 337 14.15 -14.31 32.61
N LYS A 338 13.00 -13.76 32.16
CA LYS A 338 11.74 -13.75 32.92
C LYS A 338 10.68 -14.72 32.37
N LEU A 339 11.04 -15.53 31.37
CA LEU A 339 10.12 -16.53 30.86
C LEU A 339 9.74 -17.53 31.97
N PRO A 340 8.46 -17.89 32.07
CA PRO A 340 8.01 -18.81 33.10
C PRO A 340 8.56 -20.22 32.87
N ASP A 341 8.97 -20.87 33.95
CA ASP A 341 9.26 -22.31 33.98
C ASP A 341 8.00 -23.06 34.43
N PHE A 342 7.62 -24.08 33.69
CA PHE A 342 6.45 -24.93 33.97
C PHE A 342 6.84 -26.33 34.46
N ALA A 343 8.14 -26.60 34.71
CA ALA A 343 8.62 -27.94 35.06
C ALA A 343 7.98 -28.52 36.30
N ASP A 344 7.64 -27.69 37.29
CA ASP A 344 7.01 -28.11 38.56
C ASP A 344 5.49 -28.26 38.48
N GLN A 345 4.87 -27.96 37.34
CA GLN A 345 3.41 -28.03 37.17
C GLN A 345 2.98 -29.40 36.65
N THR A 346 2.11 -30.06 37.35
CA THR A 346 1.54 -31.35 36.93
C THR A 346 0.60 -31.22 35.75
N SER A 347 -0.02 -30.05 35.56
CA SER A 347 -0.93 -29.76 34.46
C SER A 347 -1.15 -28.25 34.34
N ILE A 348 -1.07 -27.74 33.13
CA ILE A 348 -1.44 -26.34 32.78
C ILE A 348 -2.14 -26.35 31.44
N SER A 349 -3.21 -25.55 31.30
CA SER A 349 -3.81 -25.36 29.97
C SER A 349 -2.93 -24.49 29.08
N THR A 350 -2.88 -24.77 27.76
CA THR A 350 -2.05 -24.04 26.81
C THR A 350 -2.33 -22.54 26.81
N ARG A 351 -3.59 -22.12 26.96
CA ARG A 351 -3.95 -20.70 27.05
C ARG A 351 -3.36 -20.02 28.31
N LYS A 352 -3.31 -20.70 29.45
CA LYS A 352 -2.69 -20.15 30.67
C LYS A 352 -1.17 -20.12 30.59
N ALA A 353 -0.55 -21.11 29.97
CA ALA A 353 0.86 -21.09 29.69
C ALA A 353 1.22 -19.94 28.71
N SER A 354 0.42 -19.75 27.66
CA SER A 354 0.56 -18.65 26.72
C SER A 354 0.41 -17.28 27.40
N GLU A 355 -0.60 -17.10 28.25
CA GLU A 355 -0.78 -15.88 29.05
C GLU A 355 0.47 -15.52 29.85
N ALA A 356 0.99 -16.48 30.61
CA ALA A 356 2.19 -16.25 31.44
C ALA A 356 3.40 -15.83 30.59
N VAL A 357 3.58 -16.44 29.41
CA VAL A 357 4.62 -16.07 28.45
C VAL A 357 4.38 -14.68 27.86
N ILE A 358 3.14 -14.35 27.48
CA ILE A 358 2.77 -13.02 26.96
C ILE A 358 3.13 -11.92 27.98
N GLN A 359 2.77 -12.11 29.26
CA GLN A 359 3.09 -11.11 30.30
C GLN A 359 4.60 -10.92 30.47
N ALA A 360 5.38 -12.01 30.45
CA ALA A 360 6.84 -11.94 30.57
C ALA A 360 7.47 -11.24 29.35
N LEU A 361 7.02 -11.58 28.16
CA LEU A 361 7.51 -10.95 26.91
C LEU A 361 7.07 -9.48 26.83
N ALA A 362 5.84 -9.15 27.20
CA ALA A 362 5.33 -7.79 27.19
C ALA A 362 6.12 -6.83 28.09
N ALA A 363 6.69 -7.35 29.17
CA ALA A 363 7.57 -6.58 30.04
C ALA A 363 8.97 -6.34 29.46
N ALA A 364 9.41 -7.16 28.49
CA ALA A 364 10.72 -7.07 27.85
C ALA A 364 10.68 -6.40 26.45
N LEU A 365 9.54 -6.46 25.77
CA LEU A 365 9.36 -6.04 24.38
C LEU A 365 8.26 -4.97 24.31
N PRO A 366 8.58 -3.69 24.30
CA PRO A 366 7.58 -2.61 24.19
C PRO A 366 6.84 -2.65 22.85
N GLU A 367 7.47 -3.19 21.79
CA GLU A 367 6.88 -3.40 20.48
C GLU A 367 5.86 -4.56 20.41
N LEU A 368 5.77 -5.40 21.44
CA LEU A 368 4.78 -6.50 21.48
C LEU A 368 3.38 -5.93 21.68
N TRP A 369 2.53 -6.09 20.71
CA TRP A 369 1.13 -5.77 20.73
C TRP A 369 0.31 -6.86 20.05
N GLY A 370 -0.97 -6.95 20.31
CA GLY A 370 -1.82 -7.98 19.74
C GLY A 370 -3.20 -7.97 20.34
N GLY A 371 -4.03 -8.92 19.97
CA GLY A 371 -5.40 -8.96 20.44
C GLY A 371 -6.17 -10.18 19.98
N SER A 372 -7.48 -10.11 20.12
CA SER A 372 -8.40 -11.21 19.85
C SER A 372 -9.65 -10.71 19.12
N ALA A 373 -10.29 -11.63 18.42
CA ALA A 373 -11.60 -11.44 17.82
C ALA A 373 -12.68 -11.81 18.85
N ASP A 374 -12.96 -10.88 19.78
CA ASP A 374 -13.99 -11.00 20.83
C ASP A 374 -13.75 -12.11 21.89
N LEU A 375 -12.53 -12.64 21.96
CA LEU A 375 -12.22 -13.80 22.83
C LEU A 375 -11.05 -13.54 23.79
N ALA A 376 -10.69 -12.29 24.06
CA ALA A 376 -9.52 -11.94 24.86
C ALA A 376 -9.48 -12.61 26.23
N GLU A 377 -10.59 -12.59 26.97
CA GLU A 377 -10.73 -13.26 28.26
C GLU A 377 -10.63 -14.79 28.15
N SER A 378 -11.24 -15.37 27.11
CA SER A 378 -11.23 -16.84 26.91
C SER A 378 -9.87 -17.36 26.45
N ASN A 379 -9.19 -16.59 25.59
CA ASN A 379 -7.87 -16.93 25.04
C ASN A 379 -6.71 -16.50 25.95
N ASN A 380 -6.99 -15.60 26.92
CA ASN A 380 -5.99 -14.99 27.80
C ASN A 380 -4.89 -14.26 27.02
N THR A 381 -5.29 -13.40 26.07
CA THR A 381 -4.37 -12.68 25.16
C THR A 381 -4.16 -11.21 25.51
N GLU A 382 -4.76 -10.74 26.60
CA GLU A 382 -4.58 -9.37 27.08
C GLU A 382 -3.19 -9.18 27.69
N ILE A 383 -2.59 -8.03 27.45
CA ILE A 383 -1.39 -7.56 28.13
C ILE A 383 -1.86 -6.77 29.36
N HIS A 384 -1.60 -7.27 30.55
CA HIS A 384 -2.11 -6.70 31.79
C HIS A 384 -1.62 -5.25 31.98
N GLY A 385 -2.57 -4.33 32.17
CA GLY A 385 -2.29 -2.91 32.38
C GLY A 385 -1.91 -2.12 31.13
N ALA A 386 -1.99 -2.74 29.96
CA ALA A 386 -1.81 -2.02 28.70
C ALA A 386 -3.12 -1.38 28.23
N ASP A 387 -3.02 -0.22 27.60
CA ASP A 387 -4.15 0.46 26.98
C ASP A 387 -4.61 -0.26 25.70
N SER A 388 -5.88 -0.04 25.34
CA SER A 388 -6.43 -0.44 24.06
C SER A 388 -5.88 0.44 22.93
N PHE A 389 -5.49 -0.18 21.82
CA PHE A 389 -5.13 0.52 20.59
C PHE A 389 -6.41 1.01 19.90
N LEU A 390 -6.82 2.21 20.25
CA LEU A 390 -8.01 2.88 19.74
C LEU A 390 -7.73 4.39 19.62
N PRO A 391 -8.51 5.12 18.82
CA PRO A 391 -8.53 6.58 18.89
C PRO A 391 -8.89 7.05 20.31
N GLU A 392 -8.34 8.19 20.73
CA GLU A 392 -8.68 8.81 22.00
C GLU A 392 -10.20 9.07 22.15
N ALA A 393 -10.86 9.44 21.05
CA ALA A 393 -12.32 9.61 21.02
C ALA A 393 -13.10 8.33 21.39
N HIS A 394 -12.47 7.17 21.27
CA HIS A 394 -13.04 5.87 21.68
C HIS A 394 -12.44 5.36 23.00
N GLY A 395 -11.74 6.21 23.74
CA GLY A 395 -11.19 5.89 25.07
C GLY A 395 -9.93 5.05 25.06
N GLY A 396 -9.20 5.02 23.94
CA GLY A 396 -7.95 4.29 23.82
C GLY A 396 -6.72 5.19 23.70
N SER A 397 -5.61 4.59 23.29
CA SER A 397 -4.32 5.27 23.06
C SER A 397 -3.74 4.88 21.71
N PRO A 398 -3.05 5.83 20.99
CA PRO A 398 -2.41 5.54 19.71
C PRO A 398 -1.29 4.50 19.81
N ASN A 399 -0.68 4.33 20.99
CA ASN A 399 0.32 3.30 21.29
C ASN A 399 -0.22 2.21 22.23
N GLY A 400 -1.54 2.07 22.35
CA GLY A 400 -2.15 0.96 23.04
C GLY A 400 -1.71 -0.39 22.48
N ARG A 401 -1.53 -1.37 23.34
CA ARG A 401 -0.96 -2.68 22.95
C ARG A 401 -2.01 -3.77 22.83
N ILE A 402 -3.28 -3.45 23.08
CA ILE A 402 -4.39 -4.40 22.97
C ILE A 402 -5.23 -4.04 21.75
N LEU A 403 -5.28 -4.96 20.78
CA LEU A 403 -6.08 -4.85 19.56
C LEU A 403 -7.44 -5.53 19.76
N HIS A 404 -8.51 -4.80 19.50
CA HIS A 404 -9.86 -5.34 19.50
C HIS A 404 -10.34 -5.54 18.06
N PHE A 405 -10.18 -6.75 17.53
CA PHE A 405 -10.63 -7.03 16.15
C PHE A 405 -12.15 -7.16 16.04
N GLY A 406 -12.84 -7.50 17.13
CA GLY A 406 -14.27 -7.80 17.12
C GLY A 406 -14.57 -9.10 16.37
N ILE A 407 -15.85 -9.35 16.12
CA ILE A 407 -16.29 -10.49 15.32
C ILE A 407 -16.32 -10.07 13.85
N ARG A 408 -15.40 -10.63 13.04
CA ARG A 408 -15.25 -10.32 11.61
C ARG A 408 -14.87 -11.55 10.81
#